data_da34f5cb9c9531cf6cb9a5ebac9dff46
#
_entry.id   da34f5cb9c9531cf6cb9a5ebac9dff46
#
_cell.length_a   1.000
_cell.length_b   1.000
_cell.length_c   1.000
_cell.angle_alpha   90.00
_cell.angle_beta   90.00
_cell.angle_gamma   90.00
#
_symmetry.space_group_name_H-M   'P 1'
#
loop_
_entity.id
_entity.type
_entity.pdbx_description
1 polymer ?
#
loop_
_entity_poly.entity_id
_entity_poly.type
_entity_poly.pdbx_seq_one_letter_code
_entity_poly.pdbx_strand_id
1 'polypeptide(L)'
;MRLDRRELLARRAEERRQLIRRRRIVFGTLAPLVLVFLYFGVSYANYMLMPTSETFTQRSAEWVRADVPFGNFIIDTAEHYTASAPRKGGPGLKRLRSVGLSTARPLVKHAKHTNYTPPPIKPVFATPLPGEGVWHRTGPLVAGGPPVLVTSYRPSTVYPSIVAYVLWIDHTRTDLAYYPGRYEPPSAVARGPMMVPVDQRKRLLATFNGGFTHVDTNNGSAVNGHTNEPLIDGNATLVGYRNGTVNIVKWAGGPNAPANIAWARQSLTPILWNGKLNPELNTDPNSIQWGYTLGGVTFTPRTAVGIDAHGNAMFVVASDATVISLAQILKHIGAVRGMEYDINPEWHTMITYSHKNGLGPRMVEPQSQQSPDRYLTPEDRDFMAVFSKVPGPVTVPFK
;
A
#
# COMPACT_ATOMS: atom_id res chain seq x y z
N MET A 1 -58.22 -28.27 51.83
CA MET A 1 -58.90 -28.14 50.53
C MET A 1 -58.15 -28.96 49.51
N ARG A 2 -58.61 -30.17 49.13
CA ARG A 2 -57.87 -30.98 48.12
C ARG A 2 -58.36 -30.51 46.74
N LEU A 3 -57.44 -30.04 45.92
CA LEU A 3 -57.69 -29.65 44.52
C LEU A 3 -58.28 -30.91 43.78
N ASP A 4 -59.34 -30.69 42.98
CA ASP A 4 -59.89 -31.73 42.13
C ASP A 4 -58.83 -32.22 41.13
N ARG A 5 -58.84 -33.53 40.87
CA ARG A 5 -57.89 -34.16 39.96
C ARG A 5 -57.87 -33.51 38.56
N ARG A 6 -58.98 -32.94 38.12
CA ARG A 6 -59.09 -32.20 36.86
C ARG A 6 -58.32 -30.87 36.89
N GLU A 7 -58.39 -30.11 37.99
CA GLU A 7 -57.67 -28.87 38.17
C GLU A 7 -56.12 -29.07 38.23
N LEU A 8 -55.73 -30.19 38.89
CA LEU A 8 -54.29 -30.56 38.95
C LEU A 8 -53.75 -30.95 37.57
N LEU A 9 -54.52 -31.66 36.72
CA LEU A 9 -54.12 -31.97 35.36
C LEU A 9 -54.08 -30.73 34.44
N ALA A 10 -55.09 -29.84 34.63
CA ALA A 10 -55.12 -28.59 33.88
C ALA A 10 -53.87 -27.70 34.18
N ARG A 11 -53.51 -27.52 35.47
CA ARG A 11 -52.29 -26.79 35.89
C ARG A 11 -51.01 -27.41 35.33
N ARG A 12 -50.87 -28.74 35.42
CA ARG A 12 -49.71 -29.44 34.82
C ARG A 12 -49.64 -29.30 33.30
N ALA A 13 -50.78 -29.30 32.62
CA ALA A 13 -50.83 -29.09 31.17
C ALA A 13 -50.43 -27.64 30.81
N GLU A 14 -50.84 -26.67 31.62
CA GLU A 14 -50.50 -25.27 31.41
C GLU A 14 -49.03 -24.98 31.69
N GLU A 15 -48.47 -25.51 32.78
CA GLU A 15 -47.05 -25.45 33.08
C GLU A 15 -46.18 -26.09 31.97
N ARG A 16 -46.63 -27.21 31.45
CA ARG A 16 -45.98 -27.90 30.34
C ARG A 16 -46.04 -27.09 29.04
N ARG A 17 -47.16 -26.42 28.76
CA ARG A 17 -47.28 -25.49 27.61
C ARG A 17 -46.40 -24.29 27.76
N GLN A 18 -46.30 -23.70 28.94
CA GLN A 18 -45.42 -22.56 29.23
C GLN A 18 -43.94 -22.97 29.15
N LEU A 19 -43.57 -24.16 29.62
CA LEU A 19 -42.22 -24.71 29.49
C LEU A 19 -41.84 -24.96 28.02
N ILE A 20 -42.75 -25.53 27.22
CA ILE A 20 -42.51 -25.74 25.79
C ILE A 20 -42.43 -24.41 25.06
N ARG A 21 -43.27 -23.42 25.39
CA ARG A 21 -43.21 -22.07 24.81
C ARG A 21 -41.89 -21.36 25.15
N ARG A 22 -41.46 -21.41 26.41
CA ARG A 22 -40.18 -20.87 26.85
C ARG A 22 -38.99 -21.55 26.13
N ARG A 23 -39.01 -22.89 26.06
CA ARG A 23 -37.97 -23.62 25.32
C ARG A 23 -37.96 -23.26 23.85
N ARG A 24 -39.11 -23.15 23.18
CA ARG A 24 -39.18 -22.73 21.77
C ARG A 24 -38.65 -21.33 21.56
N ILE A 25 -38.93 -20.38 22.46
CA ILE A 25 -38.39 -19.00 22.39
C ILE A 25 -36.89 -19.06 22.62
N VAL A 26 -36.42 -19.74 23.66
CA VAL A 26 -34.98 -19.84 23.99
C VAL A 26 -34.21 -20.52 22.85
N PHE A 27 -34.67 -21.63 22.32
CA PHE A 27 -34.04 -22.31 21.18
C PHE A 27 -34.15 -21.48 19.90
N GLY A 28 -35.28 -20.80 19.65
CA GLY A 28 -35.51 -19.99 18.48
C GLY A 28 -34.65 -18.72 18.45
N THR A 29 -34.24 -18.20 19.63
CA THR A 29 -33.35 -17.02 19.71
C THR A 29 -31.88 -17.38 19.93
N LEU A 30 -31.57 -18.36 20.77
CA LEU A 30 -30.20 -18.74 21.09
C LEU A 30 -29.53 -19.54 19.96
N ALA A 31 -30.25 -20.43 19.29
CA ALA A 31 -29.64 -21.25 18.24
C ALA A 31 -29.10 -20.41 17.06
N PRO A 32 -29.84 -19.43 16.51
CA PRO A 32 -29.27 -18.52 15.50
C PRO A 32 -28.07 -17.74 16.02
N LEU A 33 -28.10 -17.23 17.25
CA LEU A 33 -26.97 -16.49 17.83
C LEU A 33 -25.75 -17.40 17.97
N VAL A 34 -25.91 -18.63 18.43
CA VAL A 34 -24.80 -19.60 18.52
C VAL A 34 -24.23 -19.90 17.13
N LEU A 35 -25.08 -20.06 16.12
CA LEU A 35 -24.63 -20.28 14.73
C LEU A 35 -23.84 -19.08 14.19
N VAL A 36 -24.29 -17.86 14.47
CA VAL A 36 -23.57 -16.64 14.09
C VAL A 36 -22.21 -16.58 14.80
N PHE A 37 -22.17 -16.86 16.11
CA PHE A 37 -20.89 -16.89 16.85
C PHE A 37 -19.95 -17.99 16.32
N LEU A 38 -20.47 -19.16 16.00
CA LEU A 38 -19.66 -20.23 15.41
C LEU A 38 -19.13 -19.83 14.03
N TYR A 39 -19.97 -19.22 13.20
CA TYR A 39 -19.55 -18.72 11.89
C TYR A 39 -18.37 -17.74 12.01
N PHE A 40 -18.54 -16.68 12.81
CA PHE A 40 -17.47 -15.70 13.00
C PHE A 40 -16.23 -16.29 13.70
N GLY A 41 -16.42 -17.20 14.64
CA GLY A 41 -15.31 -17.89 15.30
C GLY A 41 -14.49 -18.75 14.35
N VAL A 42 -15.15 -19.52 13.48
CA VAL A 42 -14.47 -20.34 12.46
C VAL A 42 -13.83 -19.45 11.39
N SER A 43 -14.53 -18.42 10.92
CA SER A 43 -14.00 -17.45 9.96
C SER A 43 -12.73 -16.78 10.51
N TYR A 44 -12.80 -16.25 11.73
CA TYR A 44 -11.66 -15.62 12.38
C TYR A 44 -10.48 -16.57 12.56
N ALA A 45 -10.73 -17.81 13.03
CA ALA A 45 -9.67 -18.79 13.19
C ALA A 45 -9.01 -19.14 11.86
N ASN A 46 -9.79 -19.34 10.81
CA ASN A 46 -9.26 -19.60 9.47
C ASN A 46 -8.42 -18.43 8.97
N TYR A 47 -8.88 -17.19 9.15
CA TYR A 47 -8.14 -16.00 8.76
C TYR A 47 -6.82 -15.89 9.52
N MET A 48 -6.82 -16.14 10.84
CA MET A 48 -5.62 -16.12 11.68
C MET A 48 -4.61 -17.21 11.35
N LEU A 49 -5.03 -18.33 10.76
CA LEU A 49 -4.13 -19.42 10.36
C LEU A 49 -3.50 -19.22 8.97
N MET A 50 -3.96 -18.26 8.18
CA MET A 50 -3.36 -17.99 6.87
C MET A 50 -1.89 -17.51 7.02
N PRO A 51 -0.98 -17.98 6.17
CA PRO A 51 0.40 -17.49 6.18
C PRO A 51 0.45 -16.04 5.69
N THR A 52 0.94 -15.14 6.52
CA THR A 52 1.16 -13.72 6.22
C THR A 52 2.19 -13.15 7.19
N SER A 53 2.78 -12.01 6.86
CA SER A 53 3.70 -11.27 7.74
C SER A 53 2.99 -10.23 8.62
N GLU A 54 1.69 -10.08 8.48
CA GLU A 54 0.90 -9.11 9.25
C GLU A 54 0.89 -9.42 10.74
N THR A 55 0.89 -8.41 11.57
CA THR A 55 0.74 -8.53 13.01
C THR A 55 -0.66 -9.03 13.38
N PHE A 56 -0.80 -9.57 14.60
CA PHE A 56 -2.10 -10.02 15.11
C PHE A 56 -3.17 -8.92 15.03
N THR A 57 -2.80 -7.67 15.37
CA THR A 57 -3.73 -6.52 15.35
C THR A 57 -4.18 -6.19 13.94
N GLN A 58 -3.24 -6.14 12.98
CA GLN A 58 -3.55 -5.89 11.57
C GLN A 58 -4.46 -6.95 11.00
N ARG A 59 -4.16 -8.23 11.24
CA ARG A 59 -5.00 -9.36 10.80
C ARG A 59 -6.40 -9.29 11.39
N SER A 60 -6.52 -8.92 12.66
CA SER A 60 -7.83 -8.76 13.29
C SER A 60 -8.63 -7.62 12.67
N ALA A 61 -7.97 -6.48 12.38
CA ALA A 61 -8.60 -5.35 11.71
C ALA A 61 -9.07 -5.72 10.29
N GLU A 62 -8.20 -6.37 9.50
CA GLU A 62 -8.57 -6.79 8.13
C GLU A 62 -9.67 -7.87 8.12
N TRP A 63 -9.65 -8.81 9.07
CA TRP A 63 -10.76 -9.74 9.22
C TRP A 63 -12.08 -9.03 9.54
N VAL A 64 -12.04 -8.02 10.43
CA VAL A 64 -13.23 -7.21 10.72
C VAL A 64 -13.72 -6.49 9.47
N ARG A 65 -12.81 -5.92 8.66
CA ARG A 65 -13.14 -5.26 7.39
C ARG A 65 -13.81 -6.23 6.40
N ALA A 66 -13.28 -7.44 6.30
CA ALA A 66 -13.71 -8.42 5.30
C ALA A 66 -15.01 -9.17 5.67
N ASP A 67 -15.13 -9.60 6.93
CA ASP A 67 -16.14 -10.57 7.33
C ASP A 67 -17.22 -10.02 8.28
N VAL A 68 -16.97 -8.88 8.94
CA VAL A 68 -17.92 -8.32 9.89
C VAL A 68 -18.83 -7.30 9.19
N PRO A 69 -20.15 -7.38 9.33
CA PRO A 69 -21.05 -6.35 8.81
C PRO A 69 -20.66 -4.96 9.32
N PHE A 70 -20.57 -3.99 8.42
CA PHE A 70 -20.07 -2.63 8.71
C PHE A 70 -18.62 -2.58 9.21
N GLY A 71 -17.82 -3.62 8.97
CA GLY A 71 -16.45 -3.75 9.46
C GLY A 71 -15.55 -2.60 9.02
N ASN A 72 -15.65 -2.17 7.76
CA ASN A 72 -14.93 -0.96 7.28
C ASN A 72 -15.26 0.26 8.17
N PHE A 73 -16.54 0.56 8.37
CA PHE A 73 -16.95 1.70 9.21
C PHE A 73 -16.42 1.61 10.65
N ILE A 74 -16.38 0.40 11.23
CA ILE A 74 -15.88 0.17 12.59
C ILE A 74 -14.39 0.48 12.67
N ILE A 75 -13.60 -0.10 11.79
CA ILE A 75 -12.14 0.07 11.79
C ILE A 75 -11.78 1.51 11.42
N ASP A 76 -12.40 2.04 10.40
CA ASP A 76 -12.15 3.40 9.94
C ASP A 76 -12.48 4.45 11.01
N THR A 77 -13.54 4.23 11.78
CA THR A 77 -13.87 5.08 12.92
C THR A 77 -12.78 4.98 14.00
N ALA A 78 -12.31 3.78 14.31
CA ALA A 78 -11.22 3.59 15.28
C ALA A 78 -9.91 4.25 14.84
N GLU A 79 -9.54 4.10 13.57
CA GLU A 79 -8.36 4.75 12.97
C GLU A 79 -8.47 6.28 13.02
N HIS A 80 -9.65 6.83 12.73
CA HIS A 80 -9.90 8.28 12.81
C HIS A 80 -9.61 8.85 14.21
N TYR A 81 -10.06 8.18 15.27
CA TYR A 81 -9.81 8.63 16.65
C TYR A 81 -8.35 8.50 17.09
N THR A 82 -7.56 7.68 16.41
CA THR A 82 -6.12 7.50 16.71
C THR A 82 -5.22 8.38 15.85
N ALA A 83 -5.73 8.94 14.75
CA ALA A 83 -4.98 9.82 13.86
C ALA A 83 -4.68 11.17 14.51
N SER A 84 -3.42 11.60 14.45
CA SER A 84 -2.99 12.92 14.92
C SER A 84 -2.49 13.77 13.76
N ALA A 85 -3.11 14.93 13.54
CA ALA A 85 -2.65 15.86 12.52
C ALA A 85 -1.29 16.50 12.87
N PRO A 86 -0.43 16.78 11.89
CA PRO A 86 0.85 17.44 12.11
C PRO A 86 0.64 18.86 12.65
N ARG A 87 1.49 19.30 13.58
CA ARG A 87 1.39 20.62 14.20
C ARG A 87 2.03 21.68 13.30
N LYS A 88 1.25 22.70 12.91
CA LYS A 88 1.75 23.87 12.23
C LYS A 88 2.72 24.64 13.15
N GLY A 89 3.93 24.95 12.62
CA GLY A 89 4.95 25.68 13.39
C GLY A 89 5.46 24.97 14.63
N GLY A 90 5.20 23.67 14.77
CA GLY A 90 5.67 22.86 15.89
C GLY A 90 7.17 22.66 15.90
N PRO A 91 7.76 22.08 16.96
CA PRO A 91 9.18 21.80 17.02
C PRO A 91 9.57 20.89 15.88
N GLY A 92 10.57 21.32 15.08
CA GLY A 92 11.11 20.53 13.99
C GLY A 92 11.84 19.29 14.52
N LEU A 93 12.05 18.34 13.63
CA LEU A 93 12.85 17.16 13.95
C LEU A 93 14.30 17.55 14.24
N LYS A 94 14.92 16.95 15.25
CA LYS A 94 16.34 17.09 15.55
C LYS A 94 17.23 16.26 14.63
N ARG A 95 16.69 15.17 14.08
CA ARG A 95 17.34 14.27 13.12
C ARG A 95 16.29 13.56 12.27
N LEU A 96 16.66 13.20 11.06
CA LEU A 96 15.88 12.27 10.25
C LEU A 96 16.04 10.86 10.81
N ARG A 97 14.93 10.15 10.94
CA ARG A 97 14.92 8.75 11.36
C ARG A 97 14.54 7.91 10.14
N SER A 98 15.42 7.02 9.75
CA SER A 98 15.14 5.99 8.77
C SER A 98 15.96 4.76 9.09
N VAL A 99 15.30 3.66 9.31
CA VAL A 99 15.95 2.38 9.62
C VAL A 99 16.76 1.89 8.42
N GLY A 100 16.24 2.06 7.21
CA GLY A 100 16.93 1.65 5.97
C GLY A 100 18.13 2.52 5.64
N LEU A 101 18.06 3.83 5.89
CA LEU A 101 19.12 4.78 5.55
C LEU A 101 20.32 4.73 6.51
N SER A 102 20.13 4.32 7.76
CA SER A 102 21.23 4.26 8.76
C SER A 102 22.38 3.34 8.36
N THR A 103 22.13 2.36 7.50
CA THR A 103 23.11 1.39 7.00
C THR A 103 23.45 1.55 5.52
N ALA A 104 22.74 2.45 4.82
CA ALA A 104 23.00 2.77 3.44
C ALA A 104 24.29 3.59 3.31
N ARG A 105 25.03 3.39 2.23
CA ARG A 105 26.23 4.15 1.95
C ARG A 105 25.85 5.40 1.16
N PRO A 106 26.38 6.60 1.53
CA PRO A 106 26.24 7.79 0.70
C PRO A 106 26.71 7.50 -0.72
N LEU A 107 26.03 8.09 -1.70
CA LEU A 107 26.43 8.00 -3.08
C LEU A 107 27.70 8.87 -3.29
N VAL A 108 28.85 8.24 -3.36
CA VAL A 108 30.09 8.92 -3.74
C VAL A 108 30.10 9.03 -5.26
N LYS A 109 30.21 10.24 -5.80
CA LYS A 109 30.41 10.47 -7.24
C LYS A 109 31.76 9.88 -7.65
N HIS A 110 31.76 8.64 -8.11
CA HIS A 110 32.92 8.09 -8.82
C HIS A 110 32.84 8.51 -10.27
N ALA A 111 33.90 9.15 -10.74
CA ALA A 111 34.05 9.58 -12.12
C ALA A 111 33.89 8.41 -13.09
N LYS A 112 33.15 8.66 -14.19
CA LYS A 112 32.90 7.78 -15.34
C LYS A 112 31.75 6.78 -15.22
N HIS A 113 30.55 7.25 -14.87
CA HIS A 113 29.35 6.52 -15.26
C HIS A 113 28.62 7.27 -16.38
N THR A 114 28.43 6.60 -17.51
CA THR A 114 27.71 7.12 -18.68
C THR A 114 26.20 7.24 -18.45
N ASN A 115 25.69 6.82 -17.28
CA ASN A 115 24.27 6.76 -16.96
C ASN A 115 23.89 7.83 -15.94
N TYR A 116 22.68 8.35 -16.12
CA TYR A 116 22.07 9.34 -15.26
C TYR A 116 22.00 8.86 -13.80
N THR A 117 22.32 9.77 -12.89
CA THR A 117 22.12 9.61 -11.45
C THR A 117 21.42 10.89 -10.97
N PRO A 118 20.33 10.80 -10.19
CA PRO A 118 19.60 11.98 -9.76
C PRO A 118 20.49 12.88 -8.91
N PRO A 119 20.41 14.22 -9.08
CA PRO A 119 21.09 15.14 -8.19
C PRO A 119 20.53 15.00 -6.77
N PRO A 120 21.29 15.38 -5.71
CA PRO A 120 20.77 15.49 -4.37
C PRO A 120 19.50 16.34 -4.35
N ILE A 121 18.51 15.96 -3.55
CA ILE A 121 17.28 16.74 -3.38
C ILE A 121 17.63 18.02 -2.62
N LYS A 122 17.27 19.16 -3.19
CA LYS A 122 17.51 20.45 -2.56
C LYS A 122 16.69 20.56 -1.27
N PRO A 123 17.33 20.77 -0.10
CA PRO A 123 16.60 20.97 1.14
C PRO A 123 15.66 22.18 1.08
N VAL A 124 14.48 22.05 1.69
CA VAL A 124 13.49 23.14 1.80
C VAL A 124 13.84 24.09 2.93
N PHE A 125 14.52 23.59 3.95
CA PHE A 125 14.98 24.39 5.08
C PHE A 125 16.33 25.03 4.80
N ALA A 126 16.52 26.27 5.26
CA ALA A 126 17.80 26.98 5.15
C ALA A 126 18.93 26.24 5.89
N THR A 127 18.58 25.60 7.02
CA THR A 127 19.50 24.73 7.76
C THR A 127 19.00 23.29 7.65
N PRO A 128 19.54 22.49 6.71
CA PRO A 128 19.17 21.11 6.55
C PRO A 128 19.65 20.24 7.71
N LEU A 129 18.96 19.16 7.96
CA LEU A 129 19.44 18.12 8.88
C LEU A 129 20.55 17.29 8.20
N PRO A 130 21.48 16.70 8.97
CA PRO A 130 22.50 15.84 8.42
C PRO A 130 21.91 14.72 7.54
N GLY A 131 22.40 14.61 6.30
CA GLY A 131 21.93 13.61 5.32
C GLY A 131 20.63 13.94 4.61
N GLU A 132 19.98 15.06 4.92
CA GLU A 132 18.74 15.48 4.29
C GLU A 132 18.91 15.70 2.78
N GLY A 133 18.11 14.99 1.98
CA GLY A 133 18.17 15.05 0.52
C GLY A 133 19.36 14.33 -0.14
N VAL A 134 20.25 13.72 0.65
CA VAL A 134 21.40 12.97 0.13
C VAL A 134 20.96 11.56 -0.27
N TRP A 135 21.29 11.15 -1.48
CA TRP A 135 21.01 9.81 -1.96
C TRP A 135 21.95 8.77 -1.37
N HIS A 136 21.39 7.65 -0.95
CA HIS A 136 22.08 6.50 -0.41
C HIS A 136 21.78 5.25 -1.24
N ARG A 137 22.81 4.50 -1.57
CA ARG A 137 22.68 3.21 -2.24
C ARG A 137 22.30 2.13 -1.24
N THR A 138 21.33 1.29 -1.59
CA THR A 138 20.87 0.17 -0.74
C THR A 138 21.26 -1.14 -1.45
N GLY A 139 21.57 -1.76 -2.06
CA GLY A 139 21.84 -3.04 -2.69
C GLY A 139 23.18 -3.07 -3.44
N PRO A 140 23.38 -4.12 -4.19
CA PRO A 140 24.56 -4.28 -5.05
C PRO A 140 24.54 -3.28 -6.22
N LEU A 141 25.69 -3.10 -6.85
CA LEU A 141 25.76 -2.41 -8.13
C LEU A 141 25.27 -3.33 -9.25
N VAL A 142 24.58 -2.77 -10.22
CA VAL A 142 24.15 -3.46 -11.45
C VAL A 142 24.74 -2.70 -12.64
N ALA A 143 25.45 -3.39 -13.52
CA ALA A 143 26.17 -2.79 -14.65
C ALA A 143 26.99 -1.54 -14.22
N GLY A 144 27.70 -1.64 -13.10
CA GLY A 144 28.59 -0.60 -12.59
C GLY A 144 27.92 0.61 -11.92
N GLY A 145 26.58 0.67 -11.85
CA GLY A 145 25.84 1.78 -11.22
C GLY A 145 24.84 1.31 -10.16
N PRO A 146 24.37 2.24 -9.30
CA PRO A 146 23.34 1.93 -8.31
C PRO A 146 21.99 1.75 -8.98
N PRO A 147 21.35 0.58 -8.85
CA PRO A 147 20.02 0.33 -9.44
C PRO A 147 18.91 1.02 -8.66
N VAL A 148 19.11 1.22 -7.35
CA VAL A 148 18.13 1.79 -6.42
C VAL A 148 18.85 2.75 -5.48
N LEU A 149 18.26 3.90 -5.28
CA LEU A 149 18.69 4.91 -4.33
C LEU A 149 17.55 5.30 -3.39
N VAL A 150 17.89 5.61 -2.15
CA VAL A 150 16.92 6.11 -1.15
C VAL A 150 17.43 7.40 -0.52
N THR A 151 16.49 8.26 -0.16
CA THR A 151 16.76 9.47 0.61
C THR A 151 15.53 9.85 1.44
N SER A 152 15.71 10.82 2.32
CA SER A 152 14.59 11.47 3.02
C SER A 152 14.86 12.94 3.20
N TYR A 153 13.79 13.74 3.26
CA TYR A 153 13.88 15.18 3.50
C TYR A 153 12.56 15.71 4.09
N ARG A 154 12.59 16.90 4.67
CA ARG A 154 11.42 17.60 5.19
C ARG A 154 10.83 18.48 4.09
N PRO A 155 9.60 18.21 3.60
CA PRO A 155 9.05 18.92 2.44
C PRO A 155 8.38 20.25 2.78
N SER A 156 8.23 20.60 4.07
CA SER A 156 7.48 21.79 4.48
C SER A 156 8.11 22.51 5.66
N THR A 157 8.36 23.83 5.50
CA THR A 157 8.73 24.70 6.63
C THR A 157 7.56 25.02 7.55
N VAL A 158 6.34 24.90 7.05
CA VAL A 158 5.10 25.14 7.83
C VAL A 158 4.82 23.97 8.77
N TYR A 159 5.13 22.74 8.32
CA TYR A 159 4.94 21.49 9.07
C TYR A 159 6.28 20.76 9.20
N PRO A 160 7.16 21.21 10.11
CA PRO A 160 8.56 20.76 10.17
C PRO A 160 8.75 19.32 10.65
N SER A 161 7.69 18.66 11.13
CA SER A 161 7.69 17.25 11.53
C SER A 161 7.44 16.28 10.37
N ILE A 162 6.91 16.77 9.24
CA ILE A 162 6.63 15.92 8.07
C ILE A 162 7.94 15.50 7.41
N VAL A 163 8.03 14.22 7.06
CA VAL A 163 9.16 13.65 6.32
C VAL A 163 8.64 12.97 5.05
N ALA A 164 9.32 13.23 3.95
CA ALA A 164 9.17 12.47 2.71
C ALA A 164 10.34 11.50 2.56
N TYR A 165 10.04 10.22 2.44
CA TYR A 165 10.97 9.14 2.10
C TYR A 165 10.85 8.85 0.62
N VAL A 166 11.97 8.75 -0.08
CA VAL A 166 12.00 8.64 -1.54
C VAL A 166 12.86 7.46 -1.95
N LEU A 167 12.29 6.58 -2.76
CA LEU A 167 12.96 5.52 -3.48
C LEU A 167 13.07 5.95 -4.95
N TRP A 168 14.27 5.98 -5.49
CA TRP A 168 14.53 6.20 -6.91
C TRP A 168 15.02 4.90 -7.56
N ILE A 169 14.50 4.57 -8.74
CA ILE A 169 14.64 3.27 -9.39
C ILE A 169 15.16 3.50 -10.83
N ASP A 170 16.37 3.06 -11.11
CA ASP A 170 16.99 3.19 -12.43
C ASP A 170 16.38 2.17 -13.40
N HIS A 171 15.57 2.62 -14.34
CA HIS A 171 14.90 1.77 -15.34
C HIS A 171 15.87 1.01 -16.25
N THR A 172 17.12 1.47 -16.38
CA THR A 172 18.14 0.80 -17.21
C THR A 172 18.77 -0.39 -16.50
N ARG A 173 18.67 -0.45 -15.16
CA ARG A 173 19.29 -1.45 -14.27
C ARG A 173 18.31 -2.32 -13.53
N THR A 174 17.03 -2.02 -13.65
CA THR A 174 15.99 -2.71 -12.89
C THR A 174 14.85 -3.19 -13.78
N ASP A 175 14.19 -4.24 -13.31
CA ASP A 175 12.87 -4.68 -13.76
C ASP A 175 11.88 -4.39 -12.63
N LEU A 176 10.79 -3.68 -12.91
CA LEU A 176 9.69 -3.44 -11.98
C LEU A 176 8.54 -4.39 -12.32
N ALA A 177 8.05 -5.10 -11.30
CA ALA A 177 6.98 -6.09 -11.45
C ALA A 177 5.82 -5.78 -10.49
N TYR A 178 4.61 -6.01 -10.97
CA TYR A 178 3.37 -5.91 -10.21
C TYR A 178 2.93 -7.29 -9.75
N TYR A 179 2.57 -7.42 -8.48
CA TYR A 179 2.10 -8.65 -7.85
C TYR A 179 0.70 -8.43 -7.29
N PRO A 180 -0.34 -9.09 -7.84
CA PRO A 180 -1.63 -9.17 -7.18
C PRO A 180 -1.51 -9.87 -5.81
N GLY A 181 -2.27 -9.41 -4.85
CA GLY A 181 -2.40 -10.03 -3.55
C GLY A 181 -3.53 -11.07 -3.51
N ARG A 182 -3.82 -11.59 -2.33
CA ARG A 182 -4.88 -12.60 -2.12
C ARG A 182 -6.27 -12.03 -2.36
N TYR A 183 -6.50 -10.79 -1.96
CA TYR A 183 -7.80 -10.13 -2.05
C TYR A 183 -7.81 -8.90 -2.96
N GLU A 184 -6.65 -8.29 -3.25
CA GLU A 184 -6.54 -7.13 -4.12
C GLU A 184 -5.70 -7.46 -5.36
N PRO A 185 -6.23 -7.27 -6.57
CA PRO A 185 -7.60 -6.89 -6.92
C PRO A 185 -8.58 -8.05 -6.71
N PRO A 186 -9.87 -7.78 -6.36
CA PRO A 186 -10.82 -8.82 -5.96
C PRO A 186 -11.14 -9.84 -7.05
N SER A 187 -11.23 -9.41 -8.32
CA SER A 187 -11.55 -10.26 -9.47
C SER A 187 -10.33 -10.83 -10.18
N ALA A 188 -9.15 -10.86 -9.54
CA ALA A 188 -7.93 -11.33 -10.19
C ALA A 188 -8.04 -12.78 -10.66
N VAL A 189 -8.01 -12.97 -11.98
CA VAL A 189 -7.96 -14.28 -12.62
C VAL A 189 -6.57 -14.89 -12.51
N ALA A 190 -5.53 -14.07 -12.59
CA ALA A 190 -4.13 -14.47 -12.50
C ALA A 190 -3.45 -13.76 -11.31
N ARG A 191 -3.49 -14.38 -10.13
CA ARG A 191 -2.87 -13.81 -8.91
C ARG A 191 -1.38 -14.09 -8.82
N GLY A 192 -0.91 -15.19 -9.39
CA GLY A 192 0.47 -15.64 -9.21
C GLY A 192 0.76 -16.02 -7.75
N PRO A 193 2.02 -15.87 -7.29
CA PRO A 193 2.46 -16.37 -5.98
C PRO A 193 2.04 -15.47 -4.82
N MET A 194 1.49 -14.28 -5.05
CA MET A 194 1.09 -13.28 -4.03
C MET A 194 2.25 -12.86 -3.10
N MET A 195 3.48 -13.21 -3.44
CA MET A 195 4.72 -12.89 -2.73
C MET A 195 5.88 -12.88 -3.72
N VAL A 196 7.03 -12.39 -3.32
CA VAL A 196 8.25 -12.54 -4.12
C VAL A 196 8.73 -14.00 -4.07
N PRO A 197 8.74 -14.72 -5.21
CA PRO A 197 9.18 -16.10 -5.28
C PRO A 197 10.61 -16.30 -4.78
N VAL A 198 10.87 -17.43 -4.13
CA VAL A 198 12.17 -17.71 -3.49
C VAL A 198 13.33 -17.67 -4.50
N ASP A 199 13.13 -18.18 -5.71
CA ASP A 199 14.11 -18.20 -6.79
C ASP A 199 14.47 -16.81 -7.32
N GLN A 200 13.56 -15.84 -7.19
CA GLN A 200 13.77 -14.45 -7.63
C GLN A 200 14.40 -13.55 -6.56
N ARG A 201 14.40 -13.98 -5.30
CA ARG A 201 14.88 -13.16 -4.16
C ARG A 201 16.34 -12.74 -4.25
N LYS A 202 17.17 -13.51 -4.96
CA LYS A 202 18.59 -13.12 -5.20
C LYS A 202 18.72 -11.85 -6.06
N ARG A 203 17.68 -11.48 -6.80
CA ARG A 203 17.61 -10.26 -7.64
C ARG A 203 16.83 -9.13 -7.00
N LEU A 204 16.12 -9.39 -5.89
CA LEU A 204 15.23 -8.43 -5.25
C LEU A 204 16.01 -7.27 -4.65
N LEU A 205 15.64 -6.04 -4.99
CA LEU A 205 16.30 -4.81 -4.55
C LEU A 205 15.42 -3.97 -3.63
N ALA A 206 14.12 -3.87 -3.97
CA ALA A 206 13.14 -3.13 -3.20
C ALA A 206 11.73 -3.67 -3.43
N THR A 207 10.83 -3.39 -2.49
CA THR A 207 9.39 -3.57 -2.65
C THR A 207 8.65 -2.39 -2.03
N PHE A 208 7.44 -2.12 -2.52
CA PHE A 208 6.56 -1.11 -1.96
C PHE A 208 5.09 -1.48 -2.19
N ASN A 209 4.20 -0.88 -1.39
CA ASN A 209 2.77 -1.20 -1.43
C ASN A 209 2.15 -0.92 -2.81
N GLY A 210 1.03 -1.57 -3.08
CA GLY A 210 0.14 -1.31 -4.19
C GLY A 210 -0.64 0.00 -4.05
N GLY A 211 -1.59 0.20 -4.96
CA GLY A 211 -2.44 1.38 -4.97
C GLY A 211 -3.70 1.21 -4.11
N PHE A 212 -4.60 2.19 -4.23
CA PHE A 212 -5.94 2.13 -3.63
C PHE A 212 -6.65 0.82 -3.94
N THR A 213 -7.47 0.33 -3.03
CA THR A 213 -8.28 -0.86 -3.29
C THR A 213 -9.29 -0.61 -4.40
N HIS A 214 -9.63 -1.67 -5.12
CA HIS A 214 -10.66 -1.60 -6.16
C HIS A 214 -12.02 -1.22 -5.55
N VAL A 215 -12.32 -1.76 -4.36
CA VAL A 215 -13.60 -1.49 -3.66
C VAL A 215 -13.78 0.01 -3.37
N ASP A 216 -12.70 0.72 -3.05
CA ASP A 216 -12.77 2.15 -2.70
C ASP A 216 -12.81 3.06 -3.93
N THR A 217 -12.25 2.63 -5.07
CA THR A 217 -11.97 3.53 -6.19
C THR A 217 -12.39 3.00 -7.56
N ASN A 218 -12.82 1.76 -7.65
CA ASN A 218 -13.08 1.03 -8.90
C ASN A 218 -11.88 1.02 -9.89
N ASN A 219 -10.66 1.24 -9.39
CA ASN A 219 -9.47 1.34 -10.22
C ASN A 219 -9.09 0.00 -10.86
N GLY A 220 -8.73 0.08 -12.13
CA GLY A 220 -8.36 -1.08 -12.93
C GLY A 220 -6.98 -1.65 -12.62
N SER A 221 -6.81 -2.92 -12.97
CA SER A 221 -5.51 -3.59 -12.96
C SER A 221 -5.42 -4.67 -14.02
N ALA A 222 -4.22 -4.92 -14.50
CA ALA A 222 -3.94 -6.00 -15.44
C ALA A 222 -2.56 -6.61 -15.18
N VAL A 223 -2.45 -7.91 -15.42
CA VAL A 223 -1.18 -8.63 -15.34
C VAL A 223 -1.15 -9.74 -16.39
N ASN A 224 -0.04 -9.85 -17.11
CA ASN A 224 0.21 -10.94 -18.05
C ASN A 224 -0.82 -11.07 -19.20
N GLY A 225 -1.40 -9.97 -19.64
CA GLY A 225 -2.44 -9.97 -20.67
C GLY A 225 -3.84 -10.27 -20.12
N HIS A 226 -4.00 -10.44 -18.81
CA HIS A 226 -5.29 -10.56 -18.15
C HIS A 226 -5.65 -9.23 -17.50
N THR A 227 -6.78 -8.65 -17.85
CA THR A 227 -7.37 -7.54 -17.12
C THR A 227 -8.11 -8.12 -15.91
N ASN A 228 -7.57 -7.87 -14.72
CA ASN A 228 -8.19 -8.33 -13.47
C ASN A 228 -9.38 -7.46 -13.10
N GLU A 229 -9.18 -6.13 -13.22
CA GLU A 229 -10.24 -5.14 -13.02
C GLU A 229 -10.24 -4.17 -14.22
N PRO A 230 -11.40 -3.79 -14.76
CA PRO A 230 -11.49 -2.93 -15.93
C PRO A 230 -10.71 -1.61 -15.74
N LEU A 231 -9.93 -1.24 -16.76
CA LEU A 231 -9.21 0.03 -16.77
C LEU A 231 -10.16 1.17 -17.15
N ILE A 232 -10.00 2.31 -16.49
CA ILE A 232 -10.87 3.50 -16.63
C ILE A 232 -10.10 4.57 -17.39
N ASP A 233 -10.68 5.07 -18.49
CA ASP A 233 -10.11 6.18 -19.25
C ASP A 233 -10.06 7.47 -18.39
N GLY A 234 -8.96 8.20 -18.53
CA GLY A 234 -8.68 9.42 -17.74
C GLY A 234 -7.87 9.19 -16.48
N ASN A 235 -7.88 7.99 -15.92
CA ASN A 235 -7.15 7.69 -14.68
C ASN A 235 -5.64 7.53 -14.91
N ALA A 236 -4.87 7.93 -13.90
CA ALA A 236 -3.44 7.69 -13.89
C ALA A 236 -3.15 6.20 -13.77
N THR A 237 -2.38 5.67 -14.69
CA THR A 237 -2.06 4.25 -14.76
C THR A 237 -0.55 4.06 -14.80
N LEU A 238 -0.01 3.41 -13.79
CA LEU A 238 1.36 2.90 -13.82
C LEU A 238 1.36 1.65 -14.69
N VAL A 239 2.13 1.69 -15.79
CA VAL A 239 2.21 0.62 -16.77
C VAL A 239 3.63 0.09 -16.89
N GLY A 240 3.79 -1.23 -16.87
CA GLY A 240 4.99 -1.92 -17.29
C GLY A 240 4.77 -2.54 -18.67
N TYR A 241 5.60 -2.17 -19.61
CA TYR A 241 5.56 -2.71 -20.96
C TYR A 241 6.39 -3.99 -21.08
N ARG A 242 6.04 -4.85 -22.04
CA ARG A 242 6.79 -6.10 -22.30
C ARG A 242 8.24 -5.88 -22.72
N ASN A 243 8.59 -4.70 -23.20
CA ASN A 243 9.98 -4.31 -23.47
C ASN A 243 10.79 -3.91 -22.22
N GLY A 244 10.17 -3.99 -21.03
CA GLY A 244 10.79 -3.64 -19.75
C GLY A 244 10.74 -2.16 -19.37
N THR A 245 10.16 -1.30 -20.21
CA THR A 245 9.96 0.11 -19.83
C THR A 245 8.76 0.28 -18.92
N VAL A 246 8.82 1.29 -18.07
CA VAL A 246 7.75 1.64 -17.13
C VAL A 246 7.36 3.10 -17.35
N ASN A 247 6.09 3.41 -17.24
CA ASN A 247 5.60 4.77 -17.38
C ASN A 247 4.30 5.00 -16.57
N ILE A 248 4.00 6.26 -16.29
CA ILE A 248 2.67 6.68 -15.88
C ILE A 248 1.99 7.30 -17.09
N VAL A 249 0.81 6.77 -17.43
CA VAL A 249 0.01 7.28 -18.52
C VAL A 249 -1.34 7.75 -17.99
N LYS A 250 -1.94 8.75 -18.63
CA LYS A 250 -3.35 9.02 -18.51
C LYS A 250 -4.05 8.04 -19.44
N TRP A 251 -4.76 7.07 -18.85
CA TRP A 251 -5.30 5.96 -19.64
C TRP A 251 -6.32 6.45 -20.67
N ALA A 252 -6.28 5.85 -21.85
CA ALA A 252 -7.20 6.13 -22.95
C ALA A 252 -7.37 4.91 -23.87
N GLY A 253 -7.25 3.71 -23.29
CA GLY A 253 -7.25 2.44 -24.02
C GLY A 253 -8.49 1.59 -23.82
N GLY A 254 -9.52 2.14 -23.16
CA GLY A 254 -10.72 1.38 -22.79
C GLY A 254 -10.45 0.36 -21.65
N PRO A 255 -11.38 -0.56 -21.40
CA PRO A 255 -11.37 -1.39 -20.19
C PRO A 255 -10.29 -2.47 -20.15
N ASN A 256 -9.68 -2.81 -21.29
CA ASN A 256 -8.74 -3.92 -21.40
C ASN A 256 -7.31 -3.45 -21.71
N ALA A 257 -6.34 -4.04 -21.03
CA ALA A 257 -4.94 -3.79 -21.32
C ALA A 257 -4.52 -4.43 -22.66
N PRO A 258 -3.89 -3.67 -23.58
CA PRO A 258 -3.42 -4.22 -24.85
C PRO A 258 -2.21 -5.16 -24.66
N ALA A 259 -1.93 -5.98 -25.68
CA ALA A 259 -0.94 -7.07 -25.61
C ALA A 259 0.50 -6.62 -25.31
N ASN A 260 0.87 -5.37 -25.61
CA ASN A 260 2.19 -4.81 -25.32
C ASN A 260 2.40 -4.43 -23.84
N ILE A 261 1.34 -4.42 -23.05
CA ILE A 261 1.41 -4.17 -21.60
C ILE A 261 1.62 -5.50 -20.87
N ALA A 262 2.66 -5.57 -20.07
CA ALA A 262 2.93 -6.71 -19.19
C ALA A 262 2.07 -6.65 -17.94
N TRP A 263 1.93 -5.46 -17.36
CA TRP A 263 1.08 -5.18 -16.21
C TRP A 263 0.66 -3.72 -16.20
N ALA A 264 -0.48 -3.45 -15.57
CA ALA A 264 -1.00 -2.11 -15.34
C ALA A 264 -1.66 -2.03 -13.97
N ARG A 265 -1.46 -0.93 -13.25
CA ARG A 265 -2.13 -0.63 -11.99
C ARG A 265 -2.59 0.82 -12.01
N GLN A 266 -3.89 1.00 -11.94
CA GLN A 266 -4.49 2.34 -11.91
C GLN A 266 -4.54 2.92 -10.50
N SER A 267 -4.56 4.23 -10.45
CA SER A 267 -5.01 5.05 -9.35
C SER A 267 -6.06 6.06 -9.88
N LEU A 268 -6.26 7.11 -9.14
CA LEU A 268 -7.22 8.18 -9.45
C LEU A 268 -6.67 9.13 -10.53
N THR A 269 -7.14 10.37 -10.55
CA THR A 269 -6.66 11.41 -11.46
C THR A 269 -5.17 11.69 -11.28
N PRO A 270 -4.38 11.94 -12.34
CA PRO A 270 -2.98 12.32 -12.20
C PRO A 270 -2.80 13.58 -11.36
N ILE A 271 -1.97 13.53 -10.32
CA ILE A 271 -1.67 14.69 -9.45
C ILE A 271 -0.55 15.58 -10.00
N LEU A 272 0.31 15.03 -10.87
CA LEU A 272 1.39 15.73 -11.55
C LEU A 272 1.44 15.27 -13.02
N TRP A 273 1.43 16.22 -13.96
CA TRP A 273 1.50 15.92 -15.38
C TRP A 273 2.35 16.93 -16.15
N ASN A 274 3.31 16.44 -16.95
CA ASN A 274 4.26 17.27 -17.68
C ASN A 274 4.99 18.30 -16.79
N GLY A 275 5.36 17.91 -15.57
CA GLY A 275 6.04 18.76 -14.58
C GLY A 275 5.16 19.83 -13.93
N LYS A 276 3.85 19.83 -14.19
CA LYS A 276 2.88 20.75 -13.62
C LYS A 276 1.93 20.02 -12.68
N LEU A 277 1.63 20.63 -11.53
CA LEU A 277 0.59 20.15 -10.64
C LEU A 277 -0.75 20.19 -11.36
N ASN A 278 -1.60 19.20 -11.08
CA ASN A 278 -2.98 19.23 -11.56
C ASN A 278 -3.68 20.47 -10.97
N PRO A 279 -4.28 21.35 -11.81
CA PRO A 279 -4.92 22.58 -11.32
C PRO A 279 -6.18 22.35 -10.48
N GLU A 280 -6.77 21.16 -10.56
CA GLU A 280 -7.97 20.80 -9.79
C GLU A 280 -7.67 20.32 -8.36
N LEU A 281 -6.37 20.15 -8.02
CA LEU A 281 -5.98 19.71 -6.68
C LEU A 281 -6.57 20.62 -5.59
N ASN A 282 -7.19 19.98 -4.62
CA ASN A 282 -7.79 20.63 -3.46
C ASN A 282 -7.53 19.80 -2.19
N THR A 283 -7.90 20.33 -1.04
CA THR A 283 -7.71 19.67 0.26
C THR A 283 -9.03 19.17 0.86
N ASP A 284 -10.06 19.00 0.04
CA ASP A 284 -11.33 18.44 0.49
C ASP A 284 -11.11 16.95 0.84
N PRO A 285 -11.24 16.57 2.13
CA PRO A 285 -11.02 15.19 2.57
C PRO A 285 -12.11 14.23 2.07
N ASN A 286 -13.22 14.75 1.57
CA ASN A 286 -14.33 13.96 1.01
C ASN A 286 -14.23 13.78 -0.50
N SER A 287 -13.17 14.29 -1.12
CA SER A 287 -12.99 14.20 -2.57
C SER A 287 -12.66 12.77 -3.01
N ILE A 288 -13.58 12.13 -3.70
CA ILE A 288 -13.34 10.84 -4.34
C ILE A 288 -12.28 10.91 -5.44
N GLN A 289 -12.04 12.09 -6.02
CA GLN A 289 -11.03 12.32 -7.05
C GLN A 289 -9.59 12.19 -6.53
N TRP A 290 -9.39 12.39 -5.22
CA TRP A 290 -8.07 12.39 -4.57
C TRP A 290 -7.96 11.35 -3.44
N GLY A 291 -8.90 10.44 -3.37
CA GLY A 291 -8.99 9.49 -2.26
C GLY A 291 -9.75 10.09 -1.07
N TYR A 292 -10.86 9.45 -0.75
CA TYR A 292 -11.66 9.79 0.41
C TYR A 292 -10.89 9.49 1.69
N THR A 293 -10.76 10.46 2.59
CA THR A 293 -10.16 10.25 3.91
C THR A 293 -11.25 10.13 4.96
N LEU A 294 -11.24 9.03 5.67
CA LEU A 294 -12.20 8.75 6.72
C LEU A 294 -12.12 9.79 7.83
N GLY A 295 -13.30 10.21 8.32
CA GLY A 295 -13.40 11.20 9.38
C GLY A 295 -12.99 12.62 9.00
N GLY A 296 -12.82 12.95 7.72
CA GLY A 296 -12.48 14.30 7.28
C GLY A 296 -11.05 14.74 7.61
N VAL A 297 -10.13 13.81 7.77
CA VAL A 297 -8.72 14.10 8.07
C VAL A 297 -8.01 14.57 6.81
N THR A 298 -7.58 15.82 6.79
CA THR A 298 -6.88 16.41 5.64
C THR A 298 -5.44 15.89 5.50
N PHE A 299 -4.76 15.67 6.62
CA PHE A 299 -3.40 15.13 6.67
C PHE A 299 -3.43 13.65 7.05
N THR A 300 -2.85 12.82 6.21
CA THR A 300 -2.68 11.38 6.45
C THR A 300 -1.39 10.91 5.81
N PRO A 301 -0.79 9.80 6.22
CA PRO A 301 0.27 9.17 5.46
C PRO A 301 -0.20 8.89 4.03
N ARG A 302 0.62 9.29 3.05
CA ARG A 302 0.30 9.10 1.64
C ARG A 302 1.48 8.55 0.88
N THR A 303 1.20 7.69 -0.07
CA THR A 303 2.20 7.18 -1.00
C THR A 303 1.91 7.68 -2.42
N ALA A 304 2.97 7.80 -3.20
CA ALA A 304 2.88 8.22 -4.60
C ALA A 304 3.93 7.52 -5.45
N VAL A 305 3.60 7.35 -6.73
CA VAL A 305 4.56 6.98 -7.76
C VAL A 305 4.76 8.16 -8.71
N GLY A 306 6.02 8.41 -9.07
CA GLY A 306 6.40 9.41 -10.06
C GLY A 306 7.32 8.80 -11.12
N ILE A 307 7.38 9.45 -12.29
CA ILE A 307 8.36 9.18 -13.34
C ILE A 307 9.13 10.48 -13.60
N ASP A 308 10.47 10.40 -13.60
CA ASP A 308 11.33 11.53 -13.93
C ASP A 308 11.45 11.76 -15.46
N ALA A 309 12.14 12.83 -15.86
CA ALA A 309 12.32 13.15 -17.28
C ALA A 309 13.20 12.12 -18.05
N HIS A 310 13.92 11.25 -17.32
CA HIS A 310 14.76 10.20 -17.87
C HIS A 310 14.07 8.82 -17.90
N GLY A 311 12.80 8.74 -17.47
CA GLY A 311 12.04 7.48 -17.44
C GLY A 311 12.26 6.63 -16.19
N ASN A 312 12.98 7.15 -15.18
CA ASN A 312 13.18 6.44 -13.92
C ASN A 312 11.94 6.56 -13.03
N ALA A 313 11.59 5.48 -12.35
CA ALA A 313 10.48 5.50 -11.43
C ALA A 313 10.93 6.02 -10.05
N MET A 314 10.02 6.67 -9.36
CA MET A 314 10.19 7.13 -7.99
C MET A 314 8.99 6.66 -7.17
N PHE A 315 9.23 6.15 -5.98
CA PHE A 315 8.19 5.90 -5.01
C PHE A 315 8.40 6.77 -3.78
N VAL A 316 7.33 7.37 -3.30
CA VAL A 316 7.36 8.31 -2.17
C VAL A 316 6.44 7.82 -1.08
N VAL A 317 6.91 7.87 0.17
CA VAL A 317 6.08 7.82 1.38
C VAL A 317 6.22 9.16 2.09
N ALA A 318 5.12 9.88 2.25
CA ALA A 318 5.05 11.07 3.08
C ALA A 318 4.33 10.73 4.39
N SER A 319 4.99 10.99 5.53
CA SER A 319 4.48 10.59 6.86
C SER A 319 3.12 11.22 7.21
N ASP A 320 2.89 12.43 6.72
CA ASP A 320 1.65 13.17 6.81
C ASP A 320 1.57 14.13 5.63
N ALA A 321 0.59 13.99 4.77
CA ALA A 321 0.49 14.82 3.58
C ALA A 321 -0.96 15.11 3.20
N THR A 322 -1.17 16.26 2.58
CA THR A 322 -2.33 16.50 1.72
C THR A 322 -2.00 16.04 0.31
N VAL A 323 -2.98 15.82 -0.54
CA VAL A 323 -2.72 15.49 -1.96
C VAL A 323 -1.92 16.59 -2.66
N ILE A 324 -2.16 17.87 -2.31
CA ILE A 324 -1.40 19.01 -2.85
C ILE A 324 0.07 18.91 -2.44
N SER A 325 0.35 18.68 -1.15
CA SER A 325 1.73 18.56 -0.68
C SER A 325 2.42 17.34 -1.27
N LEU A 326 1.71 16.23 -1.48
CA LEU A 326 2.23 15.03 -2.15
C LEU A 326 2.63 15.33 -3.61
N ALA A 327 1.80 16.05 -4.36
CA ALA A 327 2.12 16.48 -5.73
C ALA A 327 3.33 17.45 -5.76
N GLN A 328 3.43 18.35 -4.76
CA GLN A 328 4.58 19.25 -4.59
C GLN A 328 5.86 18.46 -4.28
N ILE A 329 5.77 17.42 -3.43
CA ILE A 329 6.90 16.53 -3.14
C ILE A 329 7.38 15.86 -4.43
N LEU A 330 6.49 15.25 -5.22
CA LEU A 330 6.86 14.62 -6.50
C LEU A 330 7.54 15.61 -7.46
N LYS A 331 6.99 16.81 -7.61
CA LYS A 331 7.60 17.86 -8.43
C LYS A 331 8.98 18.27 -7.91
N HIS A 332 9.12 18.43 -6.60
CA HIS A 332 10.38 18.88 -5.97
C HIS A 332 11.51 17.86 -6.16
N ILE A 333 11.20 16.57 -6.14
CA ILE A 333 12.18 15.50 -6.37
C ILE A 333 12.47 15.24 -7.86
N GLY A 334 11.84 15.99 -8.78
CA GLY A 334 12.13 15.93 -10.21
C GLY A 334 11.21 15.03 -11.02
N ALA A 335 10.10 14.54 -10.47
CA ALA A 335 9.09 13.83 -11.26
C ALA A 335 8.43 14.77 -12.27
N VAL A 336 8.13 14.27 -13.47
CA VAL A 336 7.38 14.98 -14.52
C VAL A 336 5.97 14.41 -14.69
N ARG A 337 5.72 13.20 -14.20
CA ARG A 337 4.40 12.55 -14.10
C ARG A 337 4.28 11.95 -12.71
N GLY A 338 3.07 11.96 -12.17
CA GLY A 338 2.86 11.43 -10.84
C GLY A 338 1.41 11.13 -10.53
N MET A 339 1.22 10.10 -9.75
CA MET A 339 -0.06 9.63 -9.27
C MET A 339 0.03 9.37 -7.76
N GLU A 340 -1.03 9.67 -7.06
CA GLU A 340 -1.24 9.18 -5.70
C GLU A 340 -1.42 7.68 -5.74
N TYR A 341 -0.93 6.96 -4.74
CA TYR A 341 -0.92 5.52 -4.82
C TYR A 341 -1.77 4.89 -3.70
N ASP A 342 -1.55 5.25 -2.45
CA ASP A 342 -2.35 4.85 -1.29
C ASP A 342 -2.34 5.92 -0.21
N ILE A 343 -3.41 5.98 0.60
CA ILE A 343 -3.57 6.92 1.71
C ILE A 343 -3.85 6.22 3.05
N ASN A 344 -3.84 4.91 3.08
CA ASN A 344 -4.07 4.16 4.30
C ASN A 344 -2.80 4.13 5.15
N PRO A 345 -2.85 4.65 6.40
CA PRO A 345 -1.67 4.75 7.26
C PRO A 345 -1.08 3.38 7.66
N GLU A 346 -1.85 2.32 7.59
CA GLU A 346 -1.40 0.98 7.96
C GLU A 346 -0.73 0.24 6.80
N TRP A 347 -0.97 0.65 5.54
CA TRP A 347 -0.53 -0.10 4.36
C TRP A 347 0.72 0.44 3.68
N HIS A 348 1.15 1.67 4.01
CA HIS A 348 2.34 2.24 3.39
C HIS A 348 3.60 1.46 3.77
N THR A 349 4.34 1.04 2.77
CA THR A 349 5.60 0.30 2.94
C THR A 349 6.60 0.70 1.87
N MET A 350 7.85 0.86 2.28
CA MET A 350 9.01 1.00 1.41
C MET A 350 10.12 0.14 1.99
N ILE A 351 10.40 -1.00 1.38
CA ILE A 351 11.38 -1.98 1.86
C ILE A 351 12.52 -2.08 0.87
N THR A 352 13.76 -2.06 1.35
CA THR A 352 14.95 -2.33 0.55
C THR A 352 15.64 -3.61 1.02
N TYR A 353 16.36 -4.26 0.12
CA TYR A 353 16.99 -5.56 0.39
C TYR A 353 18.50 -5.47 0.21
N SER A 354 19.23 -5.86 1.24
CA SER A 354 20.67 -6.07 1.17
C SER A 354 20.96 -7.54 0.85
N HIS A 355 22.12 -7.81 0.19
CA HIS A 355 22.54 -9.15 -0.17
C HIS A 355 23.90 -9.53 0.43
N LYS A 356 24.35 -8.77 1.43
CA LYS A 356 25.70 -8.94 1.98
C LYS A 356 25.88 -10.27 2.73
N ASN A 357 24.87 -10.66 3.52
CA ASN A 357 24.87 -11.87 4.34
C ASN A 357 23.53 -12.63 4.16
N GLY A 358 23.15 -12.87 2.91
CA GLY A 358 21.82 -13.34 2.56
C GLY A 358 20.86 -12.19 2.29
N LEU A 359 19.57 -12.48 2.13
CA LEU A 359 18.55 -11.48 1.92
C LEU A 359 18.25 -10.75 3.23
N GLY A 360 18.56 -9.46 3.28
CA GLY A 360 18.34 -8.61 4.46
C GLY A 360 17.32 -7.50 4.17
N PRO A 361 16.03 -7.73 4.44
CA PRO A 361 14.98 -6.72 4.27
C PRO A 361 15.13 -5.60 5.31
N ARG A 362 14.83 -4.36 4.90
CA ARG A 362 14.87 -3.19 5.76
C ARG A 362 13.77 -2.21 5.38
N MET A 363 12.95 -1.85 6.34
CA MET A 363 11.98 -0.76 6.18
C MET A 363 12.72 0.57 6.07
N VAL A 364 12.41 1.35 5.04
CA VAL A 364 13.00 2.70 4.83
C VAL A 364 12.28 3.72 5.68
N GLU A 365 10.97 3.64 5.73
CA GLU A 365 10.11 4.52 6.50
C GLU A 365 9.90 3.91 7.90
N PRO A 366 10.40 4.57 8.98
CA PRO A 366 10.43 3.98 10.32
C PRO A 366 9.08 4.02 11.06
N GLN A 367 8.08 4.70 10.51
CA GLN A 367 6.75 4.81 11.10
C GLN A 367 5.80 3.73 10.58
N SER A 368 6.21 3.01 9.51
CA SER A 368 5.44 1.87 9.02
C SER A 368 5.27 0.83 10.12
N GLN A 369 4.04 0.38 10.31
CA GLN A 369 3.69 -0.67 11.27
C GLN A 369 3.90 -2.07 10.68
N GLN A 370 4.26 -2.14 9.39
CA GLN A 370 4.43 -3.38 8.65
C GLN A 370 5.79 -4.05 8.91
N SER A 371 5.81 -5.37 8.77
CA SER A 371 7.06 -6.14 8.83
C SER A 371 7.94 -5.87 7.60
N PRO A 372 9.26 -5.77 7.75
CA PRO A 372 10.17 -5.71 6.60
C PRO A 372 10.17 -7.00 5.77
N ASP A 373 9.66 -8.12 6.28
CA ASP A 373 9.50 -9.39 5.55
C ASP A 373 8.18 -9.47 4.77
N ARG A 374 7.36 -8.44 4.80
CA ARG A 374 5.98 -8.40 4.33
C ARG A 374 5.78 -9.12 3.00
N TYR A 375 6.58 -8.81 2.00
CA TYR A 375 6.39 -9.35 0.64
C TYR A 375 7.19 -10.64 0.37
N LEU A 376 7.77 -11.22 1.41
CA LEU A 376 8.43 -12.53 1.36
C LEU A 376 7.50 -13.68 1.77
N THR A 377 6.28 -13.37 2.20
CA THR A 377 5.17 -14.28 2.47
C THR A 377 3.96 -13.88 1.64
N PRO A 378 2.97 -14.76 1.43
CA PRO A 378 1.76 -14.37 0.70
C PRO A 378 1.07 -13.17 1.34
N GLU A 379 0.76 -12.16 0.51
CA GLU A 379 0.22 -10.88 0.91
C GLU A 379 -1.26 -10.77 0.50
N ASP A 380 -2.03 -10.07 1.28
CA ASP A 380 -3.46 -9.85 1.02
C ASP A 380 -3.69 -8.76 -0.01
N ARG A 381 -2.86 -7.73 0.03
CA ARG A 381 -2.90 -6.62 -0.91
C ARG A 381 -1.85 -6.74 -2.01
N ASP A 382 -2.09 -6.07 -3.11
CA ASP A 382 -1.15 -5.99 -4.21
C ASP A 382 0.08 -5.14 -3.85
N PHE A 383 1.19 -5.39 -4.55
CA PHE A 383 2.46 -4.71 -4.31
C PHE A 383 3.34 -4.67 -5.55
N MET A 384 4.38 -3.85 -5.48
CA MET A 384 5.40 -3.72 -6.50
C MET A 384 6.73 -4.28 -6.01
N ALA A 385 7.45 -4.97 -6.88
CA ALA A 385 8.79 -5.49 -6.60
C ALA A 385 9.80 -5.03 -7.66
N VAL A 386 10.96 -4.58 -7.20
CA VAL A 386 12.07 -4.08 -8.01
C VAL A 386 13.18 -5.12 -8.01
N PHE A 387 13.53 -5.61 -9.16
CA PHE A 387 14.60 -6.61 -9.34
C PHE A 387 15.80 -6.02 -10.08
N SER A 388 16.98 -6.53 -9.82
CA SER A 388 18.14 -6.26 -10.66
C SER A 388 17.90 -6.83 -12.06
N LYS A 389 18.17 -6.01 -13.10
CA LYS A 389 18.03 -6.43 -14.50
C LYS A 389 19.06 -7.50 -14.84
N VAL A 390 18.61 -8.56 -15.49
CA VAL A 390 19.48 -9.59 -16.04
C VAL A 390 19.51 -9.38 -17.55
N PRO A 391 20.68 -9.51 -18.22
CA PRO A 391 20.72 -9.50 -19.67
C PRO A 391 19.83 -10.61 -20.25
N GLY A 392 18.90 -10.25 -21.13
CA GLY A 392 17.98 -11.19 -21.76
C GLY A 392 16.55 -10.64 -21.85
N PRO A 393 15.62 -11.37 -22.46
CA PRO A 393 14.21 -10.98 -22.51
C PRO A 393 13.62 -10.91 -21.10
N VAL A 394 12.79 -9.90 -20.86
CA VAL A 394 12.06 -9.73 -19.60
C VAL A 394 11.13 -10.92 -19.41
N THR A 395 11.49 -11.81 -18.51
CA THR A 395 10.59 -12.85 -18.02
C THR A 395 9.58 -12.20 -17.09
N VAL A 396 8.35 -12.09 -17.55
CA VAL A 396 7.23 -11.70 -16.69
C VAL A 396 7.13 -12.78 -15.60
N PRO A 397 7.07 -12.42 -14.29
CA PRO A 397 7.15 -13.39 -13.20
C PRO A 397 5.99 -14.38 -13.10
N PHE A 398 5.06 -14.32 -14.05
CA PHE A 398 3.90 -15.21 -14.13
C PHE A 398 3.90 -15.91 -15.51
N LYS A 399 4.09 -17.21 -15.51
CA LYS A 399 3.69 -18.08 -16.61
C LYS A 399 2.31 -18.65 -16.33
#